data_c8c3c5ad5c2093ccf15328e9715e8af7
#
_entry.id   c8c3c5ad5c2093ccf15328e9715e8af7
#
_cell.length_a   1.000
_cell.length_b   1.000
_cell.length_c   1.000
_cell.angle_alpha   90.00
_cell.angle_beta   90.00
_cell.angle_gamma   90.00
#
_symmetry.space_group_name_H-M   'P 1'
#
loop_
_entity.id
_entity.type
_entity.pdbx_description
1 polymer ?
#
loop_
_entity_poly.entity_id
_entity_poly.type
_entity_poly.pdbx_seq_one_letter_code
_entity_poly.pdbx_strand_id
1 'polypeptide(L)'
;MPISSQEGYEDDHFQLVYEDIICPAILAAGMTPIRADETKGTNLIQLDILQKVIDSPMAVCDMSAKNPNVFYELGMRQAFDKPTVLLKDERTNAPFDINGLRYCQYNTDMRHRNVKLAIEQLSATLIETYKNKENKSEINSLVRLLELAKPAELPTGDITPQEKEAKLLSLKLDTVINGIEQMQQKIQYVENKFEHYQPSTKQAISEQSASFKGLRHQLRAQRQSNQDLRVKSGKEFDL
;
A
#
# COMPACT_ATOMS: atom_id res chain seq x y z
N MET A 1 1.98 -9.40 -3.08
CA MET A 1 1.32 -10.70 -2.82
C MET A 1 0.37 -10.59 -1.64
N PRO A 2 -0.67 -11.44 -1.51
CA PRO A 2 -1.48 -11.49 -0.29
C PRO A 2 -0.62 -11.80 0.94
N ILE A 3 -0.89 -11.09 2.05
CA ILE A 3 -0.15 -11.24 3.32
C ILE A 3 -0.99 -12.03 4.32
N SER A 4 -2.31 -11.82 4.30
CA SER A 4 -3.28 -12.51 5.17
C SER A 4 -3.87 -13.73 4.49
N SER A 5 -4.42 -14.65 5.29
CA SER A 5 -5.21 -15.79 4.80
C SER A 5 -6.29 -15.33 3.82
N GLN A 6 -6.51 -16.10 2.78
CA GLN A 6 -7.51 -15.82 1.74
C GLN A 6 -8.50 -16.98 1.66
N GLU A 7 -9.74 -16.67 1.38
CA GLU A 7 -10.79 -17.70 1.24
C GLU A 7 -10.43 -18.71 0.14
N GLY A 8 -10.54 -19.99 0.46
CA GLY A 8 -10.22 -21.09 -0.45
C GLY A 8 -8.75 -21.49 -0.51
N TYR A 9 -7.90 -20.94 0.34
CA TYR A 9 -6.49 -21.29 0.48
C TYR A 9 -6.18 -21.72 1.92
N GLU A 10 -5.14 -22.53 2.09
CA GLU A 10 -4.59 -22.84 3.41
C GLU A 10 -3.95 -21.59 4.03
N ASP A 11 -3.96 -21.49 5.36
CA ASP A 11 -3.55 -20.27 6.08
C ASP A 11 -2.11 -19.84 5.79
N ASP A 12 -1.20 -20.78 5.55
CA ASP A 12 0.21 -20.55 5.27
C ASP A 12 0.56 -20.56 3.77
N HIS A 13 -0.44 -20.77 2.88
CA HIS A 13 -0.22 -20.92 1.44
C HIS A 13 0.65 -19.81 0.84
N PHE A 14 0.32 -18.56 1.07
CA PHE A 14 1.06 -17.43 0.51
C PHE A 14 2.44 -17.24 1.13
N GLN A 15 2.62 -17.68 2.37
CA GLN A 15 3.94 -17.73 2.99
C GLN A 15 4.83 -18.76 2.28
N LEU A 16 4.31 -19.96 2.02
CA LEU A 16 5.02 -21.00 1.27
C LEU A 16 5.34 -20.56 -0.16
N VAL A 17 4.39 -19.88 -0.84
CA VAL A 17 4.65 -19.32 -2.19
C VAL A 17 5.80 -18.31 -2.15
N TYR A 18 5.87 -17.47 -1.12
CA TYR A 18 6.98 -16.55 -0.96
C TYR A 18 8.32 -17.26 -0.73
N GLU A 19 8.33 -18.20 0.21
CA GLU A 19 9.56 -18.90 0.63
C GLU A 19 10.08 -19.88 -0.44
N ASP A 20 9.19 -20.62 -1.08
CA ASP A 20 9.55 -21.70 -1.99
C ASP A 20 9.62 -21.29 -3.46
N ILE A 21 8.93 -20.21 -3.88
CA ILE A 21 8.88 -19.78 -5.29
C ILE A 21 9.47 -18.38 -5.45
N ILE A 22 8.89 -17.34 -4.79
CA ILE A 22 9.22 -15.95 -5.10
C ILE A 22 10.64 -15.61 -4.66
N CYS A 23 10.99 -15.91 -3.40
CA CYS A 23 12.30 -15.62 -2.86
C CYS A 23 13.43 -16.36 -3.63
N PRO A 24 13.35 -17.67 -3.87
CA PRO A 24 14.33 -18.37 -4.68
C PRO A 24 14.45 -17.86 -6.12
N ALA A 25 13.34 -17.48 -6.76
CA ALA A 25 13.36 -16.94 -8.12
C ALA A 25 14.06 -15.56 -8.19
N ILE A 26 13.82 -14.69 -7.21
CA ILE A 26 14.49 -13.38 -7.10
C ILE A 26 16.00 -13.56 -6.88
N LEU A 27 16.39 -14.48 -5.99
CA LEU A 27 17.81 -14.81 -5.74
C LEU A 27 18.47 -15.40 -7.00
N ALA A 28 17.80 -16.32 -7.69
CA ALA A 28 18.29 -16.90 -8.94
C ALA A 28 18.44 -15.86 -10.06
N ALA A 29 17.64 -14.79 -10.03
CA ALA A 29 17.76 -13.64 -10.93
C ALA A 29 18.92 -12.69 -10.54
N GLY A 30 19.68 -12.97 -9.46
CA GLY A 30 20.75 -12.12 -8.96
C GLY A 30 20.25 -10.84 -8.25
N MET A 31 19.03 -10.86 -7.74
CA MET A 31 18.38 -9.74 -7.04
C MET A 31 18.22 -10.07 -5.55
N THR A 32 17.99 -9.03 -4.73
CA THR A 32 17.71 -9.19 -3.30
C THR A 32 16.21 -9.12 -3.05
N PRO A 33 15.59 -10.17 -2.47
CA PRO A 33 14.17 -10.14 -2.12
C PRO A 33 13.94 -9.20 -0.94
N ILE A 34 12.91 -8.35 -1.07
CA ILE A 34 12.41 -7.46 -0.01
C ILE A 34 10.91 -7.64 0.03
N ARG A 35 10.41 -8.09 1.17
CA ARG A 35 8.97 -8.19 1.40
C ARG A 35 8.45 -6.86 1.97
N ALA A 36 7.39 -6.35 1.38
CA ALA A 36 6.92 -5.00 1.70
C ALA A 36 6.39 -4.87 3.14
N ASP A 37 5.86 -5.94 3.72
CA ASP A 37 5.31 -6.01 5.08
C ASP A 37 6.37 -6.22 6.19
N GLU A 38 7.61 -6.57 5.84
CA GLU A 38 8.70 -6.70 6.81
C GLU A 38 9.24 -5.34 7.24
N THR A 39 8.38 -4.49 7.84
CA THR A 39 8.79 -3.21 8.40
C THR A 39 8.87 -3.28 9.92
N LYS A 40 10.02 -2.87 10.47
CA LYS A 40 10.23 -2.80 11.94
C LYS A 40 9.79 -1.45 12.53
N GLY A 41 9.21 -0.55 11.74
CA GLY A 41 8.84 0.80 12.17
C GLY A 41 7.39 0.87 12.71
N THR A 42 7.19 1.65 13.76
CA THR A 42 5.87 1.98 14.34
C THR A 42 5.11 3.06 13.57
N ASN A 43 5.63 3.48 12.41
CA ASN A 43 5.06 4.52 11.57
C ASN A 43 3.90 3.97 10.71
N LEU A 44 3.21 4.83 9.99
CA LEU A 44 2.14 4.47 9.06
C LEU A 44 2.59 3.33 8.12
N ILE A 45 2.29 2.09 8.51
CA ILE A 45 2.71 0.86 7.80
C ILE A 45 2.38 0.94 6.32
N GLN A 46 1.21 1.49 5.97
CA GLN A 46 0.77 1.66 4.59
C GLN A 46 1.67 2.60 3.78
N LEU A 47 2.17 3.68 4.40
CA LEU A 47 3.07 4.62 3.71
C LEU A 47 4.43 3.98 3.43
N ASP A 48 4.96 3.22 4.40
CA ASP A 48 6.23 2.51 4.25
C ASP A 48 6.13 1.41 3.18
N ILE A 49 5.01 0.69 3.14
CA ILE A 49 4.73 -0.30 2.09
C ILE A 49 4.68 0.37 0.73
N LEU A 50 3.90 1.45 0.57
CA LEU A 50 3.79 2.16 -0.70
C LEU A 50 5.12 2.76 -1.15
N GLN A 51 5.91 3.31 -0.23
CA GLN A 51 7.23 3.81 -0.55
C GLN A 51 8.15 2.70 -1.07
N LYS A 52 8.22 1.55 -0.38
CA LYS A 52 8.99 0.38 -0.85
C LYS A 52 8.49 -0.11 -2.21
N VAL A 53 7.17 -0.17 -2.39
CA VAL A 53 6.54 -0.58 -3.65
C VAL A 53 6.95 0.35 -4.80
N ILE A 54 7.03 1.67 -4.57
CA ILE A 54 7.38 2.64 -5.61
C ILE A 54 8.91 2.72 -5.81
N ASP A 55 9.69 2.73 -4.73
CA ASP A 55 11.15 2.94 -4.80
C ASP A 55 11.90 1.70 -5.31
N SER A 56 11.34 0.51 -5.15
CA SER A 56 11.97 -0.72 -5.63
C SER A 56 12.13 -0.71 -7.16
N PRO A 57 13.34 -1.01 -7.69
CA PRO A 57 13.60 -0.99 -9.13
C PRO A 57 12.81 -2.06 -9.89
N MET A 58 12.40 -3.14 -9.21
CA MET A 58 11.60 -4.24 -9.74
C MET A 58 10.62 -4.71 -8.67
N ALA A 59 9.45 -5.21 -9.07
CA ALA A 59 8.52 -5.89 -8.17
C ALA A 59 7.95 -7.17 -8.78
N VAL A 60 7.59 -8.11 -7.91
CA VAL A 60 6.73 -9.26 -8.23
C VAL A 60 5.36 -8.99 -7.61
N CYS A 61 4.34 -9.06 -8.43
CA CYS A 61 2.94 -8.88 -8.03
C CYS A 61 2.21 -10.21 -8.18
N ASP A 62 1.95 -10.90 -7.07
CA ASP A 62 1.12 -12.10 -7.05
C ASP A 62 -0.35 -11.72 -6.94
N MET A 63 -1.08 -11.91 -8.04
CA MET A 63 -2.50 -11.57 -8.20
C MET A 63 -3.45 -12.65 -7.70
N SER A 64 -2.92 -13.75 -7.17
CA SER A 64 -3.73 -14.88 -6.67
C SER A 64 -4.74 -14.41 -5.64
N ALA A 65 -5.87 -15.10 -5.54
CA ALA A 65 -7.01 -14.74 -4.71
C ALA A 65 -7.65 -13.36 -5.01
N LYS A 66 -7.16 -12.62 -6.00
CA LYS A 66 -7.64 -11.27 -6.33
C LYS A 66 -7.66 -10.30 -5.15
N ASN A 67 -6.63 -10.36 -4.30
CA ASN A 67 -6.55 -9.50 -3.14
C ASN A 67 -6.55 -8.01 -3.54
N PRO A 68 -7.47 -7.18 -3.03
CA PRO A 68 -7.63 -5.79 -3.47
C PRO A 68 -6.43 -4.91 -3.14
N ASN A 69 -5.70 -5.19 -2.06
CA ASN A 69 -4.51 -4.42 -1.69
C ASN A 69 -3.37 -4.64 -2.70
N VAL A 70 -3.23 -5.89 -3.17
CA VAL A 70 -2.23 -6.23 -4.20
C VAL A 70 -2.54 -5.49 -5.51
N PHE A 71 -3.81 -5.39 -5.90
CA PHE A 71 -4.21 -4.62 -7.09
C PHE A 71 -4.02 -3.12 -6.91
N TYR A 72 -4.23 -2.59 -5.71
CA TYR A 72 -3.94 -1.19 -5.40
C TYR A 72 -2.44 -0.89 -5.57
N GLU A 73 -1.56 -1.74 -5.03
CA GLU A 73 -0.11 -1.64 -5.18
C GLU A 73 0.33 -1.77 -6.64
N LEU A 74 -0.27 -2.71 -7.38
CA LEU A 74 -0.03 -2.86 -8.82
C LEU A 74 -0.42 -1.61 -9.59
N GLY A 75 -1.60 -1.05 -9.31
CA GLY A 75 -2.06 0.20 -9.94
C GLY A 75 -1.08 1.36 -9.71
N MET A 76 -0.56 1.49 -8.48
CA MET A 76 0.46 2.48 -8.18
C MET A 76 1.74 2.25 -8.99
N ARG A 77 2.26 1.02 -9.03
CA ARG A 77 3.45 0.71 -9.84
C ARG A 77 3.26 1.02 -11.32
N GLN A 78 2.08 0.69 -11.87
CA GLN A 78 1.75 0.99 -13.26
C GLN A 78 1.65 2.49 -13.53
N ALA A 79 1.03 3.26 -12.62
CA ALA A 79 0.92 4.71 -12.73
C ALA A 79 2.30 5.40 -12.81
N PHE A 80 3.30 4.87 -12.09
CA PHE A 80 4.68 5.36 -12.13
C PHE A 80 5.55 4.63 -13.17
N ASP A 81 4.95 3.82 -14.03
CA ASP A 81 5.64 3.04 -15.06
C ASP A 81 6.82 2.20 -14.53
N LYS A 82 6.65 1.62 -13.35
CA LYS A 82 7.70 0.83 -12.69
C LYS A 82 7.67 -0.63 -13.14
N PRO A 83 8.82 -1.24 -13.49
CA PRO A 83 8.91 -2.62 -13.93
C PRO A 83 8.29 -3.58 -12.91
N THR A 84 7.33 -4.41 -13.35
CA THR A 84 6.60 -5.32 -12.49
C THR A 84 6.35 -6.64 -13.22
N VAL A 85 6.75 -7.75 -12.62
CA VAL A 85 6.41 -9.10 -13.10
C VAL A 85 5.13 -9.56 -12.40
N LEU A 86 4.16 -9.96 -13.21
CA LEU A 86 2.89 -10.48 -12.69
C LEU A 86 3.01 -11.99 -12.48
N LEU A 87 2.51 -12.46 -11.35
CA LEU A 87 2.42 -13.85 -10.96
C LEU A 87 0.97 -14.17 -10.59
N LYS A 88 0.54 -15.40 -10.83
CA LYS A 88 -0.75 -15.91 -10.33
C LYS A 88 -0.72 -17.43 -10.24
N ASP A 89 -1.63 -17.97 -9.46
CA ASP A 89 -1.89 -19.41 -9.46
C ASP A 89 -2.78 -19.85 -10.65
N GLU A 90 -2.98 -21.16 -10.79
CA GLU A 90 -3.83 -21.75 -11.83
C GLU A 90 -5.32 -21.53 -11.56
N ARG A 91 -5.73 -21.27 -10.31
CA ARG A 91 -7.13 -21.07 -9.91
C ARG A 91 -7.63 -19.67 -10.19
N THR A 92 -6.74 -18.70 -10.15
CA THR A 92 -7.08 -17.28 -10.30
C THR A 92 -7.24 -16.92 -11.77
N ASN A 93 -8.43 -16.49 -12.16
CA ASN A 93 -8.66 -15.87 -13.47
C ASN A 93 -8.16 -14.44 -13.44
N ALA A 94 -7.28 -14.08 -14.37
CA ALA A 94 -6.79 -12.70 -14.49
C ALA A 94 -7.99 -11.75 -14.71
N PRO A 95 -8.04 -10.60 -14.01
CA PRO A 95 -9.04 -9.57 -14.28
C PRO A 95 -8.96 -9.08 -15.72
N PHE A 96 -10.10 -8.68 -16.27
CA PHE A 96 -10.23 -8.25 -17.67
C PHE A 96 -9.24 -7.14 -18.03
N ASP A 97 -9.11 -6.14 -17.16
CA ASP A 97 -8.29 -4.95 -17.42
C ASP A 97 -6.78 -5.22 -17.53
N ILE A 98 -6.31 -6.31 -16.96
CA ILE A 98 -4.89 -6.72 -16.98
C ILE A 98 -4.65 -8.02 -17.75
N ASN A 99 -5.69 -8.61 -18.33
CA ASN A 99 -5.58 -9.88 -19.06
C ASN A 99 -4.69 -9.80 -20.30
N GLY A 100 -4.44 -8.60 -20.82
CA GLY A 100 -3.50 -8.35 -21.92
C GLY A 100 -2.02 -8.33 -21.51
N LEU A 101 -1.72 -8.31 -20.22
CA LEU A 101 -0.35 -8.32 -19.71
C LEU A 101 0.17 -9.76 -19.56
N ARG A 102 1.46 -9.97 -19.80
CA ARG A 102 2.11 -11.26 -19.54
C ARG A 102 2.22 -11.54 -18.06
N TYR A 103 2.00 -12.78 -17.67
CA TYR A 103 2.17 -13.24 -16.29
C TYR A 103 2.84 -14.61 -16.23
N CYS A 104 3.53 -14.88 -15.12
CA CYS A 104 3.99 -16.20 -14.74
C CYS A 104 2.88 -16.92 -13.98
N GLN A 105 2.89 -18.25 -14.01
CA GLN A 105 1.89 -19.05 -13.31
C GLN A 105 2.56 -20.11 -12.44
N TYR A 106 2.00 -20.37 -11.26
CA TYR A 106 2.37 -21.48 -10.41
C TYR A 106 1.16 -22.35 -10.07
N ASN A 107 1.40 -23.54 -9.55
CA ASN A 107 0.35 -24.47 -9.12
C ASN A 107 0.20 -24.42 -7.60
N THR A 108 -1.03 -24.35 -7.11
CA THR A 108 -1.34 -24.33 -5.67
C THR A 108 -1.01 -25.64 -4.96
N ASP A 109 -0.79 -26.74 -5.67
CA ASP A 109 -0.40 -28.03 -5.09
C ASP A 109 1.03 -28.03 -4.52
N MET A 110 1.84 -26.99 -4.80
CA MET A 110 3.22 -26.79 -4.32
C MET A 110 4.12 -28.03 -4.45
N ARG A 111 3.83 -28.92 -5.44
CA ARG A 111 4.67 -30.09 -5.69
C ARG A 111 6.05 -29.66 -6.17
N HIS A 112 7.09 -30.28 -5.66
CA HIS A 112 8.49 -29.96 -5.93
C HIS A 112 8.79 -29.68 -7.42
N ARG A 113 8.27 -30.51 -8.34
CA ARG A 113 8.46 -30.30 -9.79
C ARG A 113 7.82 -28.99 -10.26
N ASN A 114 6.60 -28.68 -9.79
CA ASN A 114 5.86 -27.48 -10.19
C ASN A 114 6.52 -26.22 -9.60
N VAL A 115 6.96 -26.29 -8.36
CA VAL A 115 7.73 -25.23 -7.70
C VAL A 115 9.02 -24.92 -8.48
N LYS A 116 9.80 -25.95 -8.87
CA LYS A 116 11.01 -25.75 -9.65
C LYS A 116 10.75 -25.06 -10.99
N LEU A 117 9.73 -25.50 -11.72
CA LEU A 117 9.34 -24.86 -12.99
C LEU A 117 8.89 -23.40 -12.80
N ALA A 118 8.14 -23.12 -11.74
CA ALA A 118 7.72 -21.75 -11.42
C ALA A 118 8.93 -20.86 -11.09
N ILE A 119 9.92 -21.35 -10.34
CA ILE A 119 11.15 -20.62 -10.05
C ILE A 119 11.91 -20.32 -11.35
N GLU A 120 12.10 -21.31 -12.21
CA GLU A 120 12.82 -21.15 -13.48
C GLU A 120 12.12 -20.10 -14.38
N GLN A 121 10.81 -20.20 -14.53
CA GLN A 121 10.02 -19.27 -15.31
C GLN A 121 10.06 -17.84 -14.74
N LEU A 122 9.82 -17.71 -13.43
CA LEU A 122 9.78 -16.40 -12.78
C LEU A 122 11.16 -15.74 -12.80
N SER A 123 12.24 -16.46 -12.53
CA SER A 123 13.61 -15.91 -12.56
C SER A 123 14.00 -15.44 -13.96
N ALA A 124 13.69 -16.22 -15.00
CA ALA A 124 13.94 -15.82 -16.39
C ALA A 124 13.16 -14.55 -16.75
N THR A 125 11.88 -14.47 -16.37
CA THR A 125 11.04 -13.30 -16.62
C THR A 125 11.54 -12.05 -15.87
N LEU A 126 12.01 -12.22 -14.63
CA LEU A 126 12.60 -11.12 -13.85
C LEU A 126 13.85 -10.56 -14.55
N ILE A 127 14.76 -11.41 -15.01
CA ILE A 127 15.97 -11.00 -15.72
C ILE A 127 15.61 -10.26 -17.02
N GLU A 128 14.70 -10.82 -17.81
CA GLU A 128 14.27 -10.22 -19.08
C GLU A 128 13.61 -8.86 -18.85
N THR A 129 12.65 -8.78 -17.93
CA THR A 129 11.96 -7.54 -17.61
C THR A 129 12.91 -6.45 -17.12
N TYR A 130 13.90 -6.82 -16.29
CA TYR A 130 14.88 -5.85 -15.78
C TYR A 130 15.83 -5.36 -16.87
N LYS A 131 16.28 -6.24 -17.79
CA LYS A 131 17.10 -5.84 -18.94
C LYS A 131 16.37 -4.88 -19.86
N ASN A 132 15.07 -5.09 -20.04
CA ASN A 132 14.25 -4.34 -20.98
C ASN A 132 13.50 -3.16 -20.32
N LYS A 133 13.82 -2.81 -19.08
CA LYS A 133 13.11 -1.75 -18.33
C LYS A 133 13.10 -0.38 -19.03
N GLU A 134 14.13 -0.07 -19.82
CA GLU A 134 14.25 1.17 -20.60
C GLU A 134 13.61 1.04 -22.00
N ASN A 135 13.30 -0.18 -22.44
CA ASN A 135 12.74 -0.42 -23.76
C ASN A 135 11.22 -0.14 -23.77
N LYS A 136 10.83 0.97 -24.40
CA LYS A 136 9.43 1.39 -24.47
C LYS A 136 8.53 0.46 -25.28
N SER A 137 9.08 -0.44 -26.10
CA SER A 137 8.30 -1.39 -26.92
C SER A 137 7.93 -2.67 -26.18
N GLU A 138 8.60 -3.00 -25.06
CA GLU A 138 8.30 -4.18 -24.25
C GLU A 138 7.50 -3.78 -23.01
N ILE A 139 6.20 -3.96 -23.09
CA ILE A 139 5.25 -3.31 -22.22
C ILE A 139 4.76 -4.27 -21.13
N ASN A 140 5.03 -3.94 -19.85
CA ASN A 140 4.33 -4.48 -18.69
C ASN A 140 3.51 -3.41 -17.96
N SER A 141 3.29 -2.25 -18.57
CA SER A 141 2.49 -1.17 -18.02
C SER A 141 1.45 -0.70 -19.03
N LEU A 142 0.20 -0.65 -18.61
CA LEU A 142 -0.90 -0.11 -19.43
C LEU A 142 -0.70 1.37 -19.73
N VAL A 143 0.00 2.11 -18.87
CA VAL A 143 0.28 3.54 -19.09
C VAL A 143 1.17 3.76 -20.31
N ARG A 144 2.11 2.84 -20.59
CA ARG A 144 2.92 2.90 -21.81
C ARG A 144 2.13 2.66 -23.09
N LEU A 145 1.01 1.94 -23.02
CA LEU A 145 0.10 1.74 -24.15
C LEU A 145 -0.67 3.01 -24.49
N LEU A 146 -0.82 3.91 -23.53
CA LEU A 146 -1.42 5.21 -23.73
C LEU A 146 -0.33 6.19 -24.20
N GLU A 147 0.00 6.22 -25.49
CA GLU A 147 1.01 7.12 -26.08
C GLU A 147 0.82 8.60 -25.69
N LEU A 148 -0.36 8.96 -25.21
CA LEU A 148 -0.75 10.32 -24.82
C LEU A 148 -0.58 10.59 -23.31
N ALA A 149 -0.34 9.56 -22.47
CA ALA A 149 -0.22 9.73 -21.03
C ALA A 149 1.26 9.73 -20.60
N LYS A 150 1.65 10.73 -19.80
CA LYS A 150 2.94 10.69 -19.10
C LYS A 150 2.76 9.89 -17.80
N PRO A 151 3.75 9.03 -17.44
CA PRO A 151 3.77 8.42 -16.12
C PRO A 151 3.70 9.48 -15.03
N ALA A 152 3.09 9.14 -13.89
CA ALA A 152 3.13 9.99 -12.72
C ALA A 152 4.58 10.14 -12.23
N GLU A 153 4.97 11.35 -11.92
CA GLU A 153 6.29 11.67 -11.38
C GLU A 153 6.16 11.98 -9.89
N LEU A 154 7.07 11.42 -9.09
CA LEU A 154 7.19 11.85 -7.70
C LEU A 154 7.67 13.30 -7.69
N PRO A 155 7.14 14.15 -6.78
CA PRO A 155 7.65 15.49 -6.62
C PRO A 155 9.16 15.44 -6.33
N THR A 156 9.97 15.91 -7.28
CA THR A 156 11.45 15.94 -7.19
C THR A 156 11.98 17.13 -6.41
N GLY A 157 11.16 17.81 -5.64
CA GLY A 157 11.64 18.83 -4.71
C GLY A 157 12.50 18.20 -3.64
N ASP A 158 13.70 18.75 -3.42
CA ASP A 158 14.51 18.43 -2.24
C ASP A 158 13.74 18.80 -0.98
N ILE A 159 12.88 17.86 -0.55
CA ILE A 159 12.15 18.00 0.70
C ILE A 159 13.17 17.84 1.82
N THR A 160 13.45 18.91 2.54
CA THR A 160 14.34 18.84 3.68
C THR A 160 13.86 17.80 4.70
N PRO A 161 14.78 17.19 5.50
CA PRO A 161 14.37 16.24 6.55
C PRO A 161 13.28 16.80 7.48
N GLN A 162 13.34 18.10 7.78
CA GLN A 162 12.33 18.79 8.60
C GLN A 162 10.97 18.89 7.92
N GLU A 163 10.92 19.12 6.61
CA GLU A 163 9.65 19.13 5.86
C GLU A 163 9.04 17.73 5.74
N LYS A 164 9.88 16.69 5.61
CA LYS A 164 9.40 15.29 5.65
C LYS A 164 8.78 14.97 7.01
N GLU A 165 9.46 15.32 8.08
CA GLU A 165 8.98 15.11 9.45
C GLU A 165 7.68 15.88 9.72
N ALA A 166 7.62 17.10 9.26
CA ALA A 166 6.43 17.92 9.39
C ALA A 166 5.24 17.43 8.57
N LYS A 167 5.46 16.91 7.35
CA LYS A 167 4.40 16.25 6.55
C LYS A 167 3.93 14.95 7.22
N LEU A 168 4.88 14.15 7.75
CA LEU A 168 4.56 12.94 8.48
C LEU A 168 3.74 13.23 9.75
N LEU A 169 4.10 14.28 10.49
CA LEU A 169 3.36 14.73 11.66
C LEU A 169 1.93 15.17 11.29
N SER A 170 1.78 15.90 10.19
CA SER A 170 0.45 16.29 9.67
C SER A 170 -0.42 15.06 9.36
N LEU A 171 0.13 14.06 8.66
CA LEU A 171 -0.60 12.82 8.36
C LEU A 171 -0.98 12.05 9.62
N LYS A 172 -0.10 11.99 10.62
CA LYS A 172 -0.41 11.36 11.92
C LYS A 172 -1.54 12.09 12.64
N LEU A 173 -1.54 13.42 12.62
CA LEU A 173 -2.60 14.23 13.20
C LEU A 173 -3.93 14.01 12.48
N ASP A 174 -3.93 13.94 11.15
CA ASP A 174 -5.13 13.61 10.38
C ASP A 174 -5.69 12.23 10.73
N THR A 175 -4.82 11.24 10.90
CA THR A 175 -5.22 9.88 11.31
C THR A 175 -5.86 9.88 12.70
N VAL A 176 -5.29 10.62 13.65
CA VAL A 176 -5.84 10.76 15.00
C VAL A 176 -7.18 11.48 14.96
N ILE A 177 -7.30 12.58 14.19
CA ILE A 177 -8.55 13.32 14.03
C ILE A 177 -9.64 12.42 13.46
N ASN A 178 -9.34 11.66 12.40
CA ASN A 178 -10.29 10.72 11.81
C ASN A 178 -10.69 9.61 12.79
N GLY A 179 -9.75 9.10 13.60
CA GLY A 179 -10.02 8.14 14.65
C GLY A 179 -10.99 8.69 15.72
N ILE A 180 -10.79 9.94 16.14
CA ILE A 180 -11.68 10.62 17.07
C ILE A 180 -13.08 10.83 16.45
N GLU A 181 -13.17 11.18 15.18
CA GLU A 181 -14.44 11.31 14.48
C GLU A 181 -15.22 9.99 14.41
N GLN A 182 -14.52 8.89 14.12
CA GLN A 182 -15.14 7.56 14.14
C GLN A 182 -15.61 7.15 15.53
N MET A 183 -14.83 7.47 16.58
CA MET A 183 -15.25 7.23 17.96
C MET A 183 -16.49 8.05 18.33
N GLN A 184 -16.56 9.33 17.92
CA GLN A 184 -17.74 10.15 18.12
C GLN A 184 -18.98 9.57 17.44
N GLN A 185 -18.84 9.09 16.20
CA GLN A 185 -19.95 8.45 15.49
C GLN A 185 -20.44 7.19 16.21
N LYS A 186 -19.50 6.37 16.74
CA LYS A 186 -19.85 5.19 17.52
C LYS A 186 -20.55 5.57 18.84
N ILE A 187 -20.06 6.59 19.52
CA ILE A 187 -20.70 7.10 20.76
C ILE A 187 -22.12 7.59 20.44
N GLN A 188 -22.28 8.38 19.40
CA GLN A 188 -23.60 8.87 18.97
C GLN A 188 -24.55 7.72 18.62
N TYR A 189 -24.04 6.70 17.93
CA TYR A 189 -24.81 5.49 17.64
C TYR A 189 -25.25 4.76 18.90
N VAL A 190 -24.35 4.65 19.90
CA VAL A 190 -24.64 4.02 21.19
C VAL A 190 -25.64 4.89 21.99
N GLU A 191 -25.48 6.22 22.03
CA GLU A 191 -26.42 7.14 22.65
C GLU A 191 -27.82 6.94 22.09
N ASN A 192 -27.99 6.96 20.77
CA ASN A 192 -29.26 6.79 20.08
C ASN A 192 -29.89 5.41 20.37
N LYS A 193 -29.07 4.36 20.46
CA LYS A 193 -29.54 3.00 20.77
C LYS A 193 -30.00 2.83 22.21
N PHE A 194 -29.42 3.59 23.16
CA PHE A 194 -29.74 3.56 24.58
C PHE A 194 -30.70 4.67 25.01
N GLU A 195 -31.26 5.46 24.07
CA GLU A 195 -32.24 6.51 24.39
C GLU A 195 -33.46 6.02 25.18
N HIS A 196 -33.77 4.73 25.10
CA HIS A 196 -34.84 4.08 25.83
C HIS A 196 -34.40 3.41 27.17
N TYR A 197 -33.09 3.44 27.45
CA TYR A 197 -32.53 2.81 28.67
C TYR A 197 -31.94 3.86 29.61
N GLN A 198 -32.50 3.98 30.81
CA GLN A 198 -32.13 4.68 32.04
C GLN A 198 -31.50 6.10 31.97
N PRO A 199 -31.97 7.06 32.78
CA PRO A 199 -31.50 8.46 32.79
C PRO A 199 -30.02 8.65 33.14
N SER A 200 -29.47 7.82 34.03
CA SER A 200 -28.07 7.88 34.49
C SER A 200 -27.04 7.55 33.41
N THR A 201 -27.40 6.69 32.45
CA THR A 201 -26.52 6.31 31.35
C THR A 201 -26.44 7.41 30.29
N LYS A 202 -27.52 8.15 30.09
CA LYS A 202 -27.56 9.29 29.14
C LYS A 202 -26.57 10.39 29.52
N GLN A 203 -26.48 10.72 30.82
CA GLN A 203 -25.61 11.79 31.27
C GLN A 203 -24.12 11.44 31.08
N ALA A 204 -23.72 10.22 31.44
CA ALA A 204 -22.33 9.75 31.26
C ALA A 204 -21.89 9.70 29.81
N ILE A 205 -22.75 9.23 28.89
CA ILE A 205 -22.47 9.18 27.44
C ILE A 205 -22.38 10.58 26.85
N SER A 206 -23.27 11.50 27.29
CA SER A 206 -23.26 12.90 26.82
C SER A 206 -21.98 13.63 27.26
N GLU A 207 -21.51 13.44 28.49
CA GLU A 207 -20.26 14.01 28.99
C GLU A 207 -19.04 13.51 28.21
N GLN A 208 -19.02 12.23 27.87
CA GLN A 208 -17.95 11.63 27.10
C GLN A 208 -17.91 12.14 25.65
N SER A 209 -19.07 12.28 25.03
CA SER A 209 -19.21 12.86 23.70
C SER A 209 -18.74 14.34 23.64
N ALA A 210 -19.08 15.13 24.66
CA ALA A 210 -18.63 16.50 24.78
C ALA A 210 -17.10 16.62 24.93
N SER A 211 -16.48 15.73 25.72
CA SER A 211 -15.02 15.65 25.87
C SER A 211 -14.30 15.38 24.55
N PHE A 212 -14.79 14.43 23.76
CA PHE A 212 -14.22 14.14 22.43
C PHE A 212 -14.37 15.31 21.44
N LYS A 213 -15.47 16.04 21.50
CA LYS A 213 -15.66 17.27 20.68
C LYS A 213 -14.61 18.33 21.03
N GLY A 214 -14.36 18.56 22.32
CA GLY A 214 -13.35 19.49 22.79
C GLY A 214 -11.94 19.16 22.30
N LEU A 215 -11.53 17.89 22.45
CA LEU A 215 -10.21 17.41 21.99
C LEU A 215 -10.01 17.60 20.48
N ARG A 216 -11.04 17.32 19.68
CA ARG A 216 -11.00 17.53 18.23
C ARG A 216 -10.80 18.99 17.86
N HIS A 217 -11.48 19.91 18.55
CA HIS A 217 -11.29 21.34 18.32
C HIS A 217 -9.88 21.81 18.65
N GLN A 218 -9.29 21.34 19.75
CA GLN A 218 -7.91 21.66 20.12
C GLN A 218 -6.91 21.18 19.08
N LEU A 219 -7.04 19.93 18.59
CA LEU A 219 -6.18 19.39 17.56
C LEU A 219 -6.26 20.14 16.22
N ARG A 220 -7.48 20.55 15.84
CA ARG A 220 -7.65 21.38 14.63
C ARG A 220 -7.02 22.76 14.76
N ALA A 221 -7.20 23.42 15.92
CA ALA A 221 -6.59 24.72 16.18
C ALA A 221 -5.04 24.63 16.18
N GLN A 222 -4.48 23.60 16.77
CA GLN A 222 -3.02 23.36 16.76
C GLN A 222 -2.47 23.12 15.35
N ARG A 223 -3.23 22.41 14.50
CA ARG A 223 -2.88 22.22 13.09
C ARG A 223 -2.87 23.55 12.33
N GLN A 224 -3.88 24.38 12.53
CA GLN A 224 -3.98 25.69 11.89
C GLN A 224 -2.83 26.61 12.31
N SER A 225 -2.52 26.68 13.61
CA SER A 225 -1.36 27.42 14.13
C SER A 225 -0.03 26.97 13.51
N ASN A 226 0.16 25.67 13.36
CA ASN A 226 1.36 25.13 12.72
C ASN A 226 1.43 25.44 11.21
N GLN A 227 0.29 25.54 10.52
CA GLN A 227 0.23 25.97 9.14
C GLN A 227 0.54 27.47 8.99
N ASP A 228 0.00 28.30 9.88
CA ASP A 228 0.24 29.76 9.90
C ASP A 228 1.71 30.09 10.21
N LEU A 229 2.36 29.34 11.10
CA LEU A 229 3.79 29.47 11.39
C LEU A 229 4.66 29.15 10.17
N ARG A 230 4.23 28.19 9.34
CA ARG A 230 4.93 27.84 8.10
C ARG A 230 4.80 28.91 7.01
N VAL A 231 3.61 29.49 6.88
CA VAL A 231 3.38 30.59 5.93
C VAL A 231 4.21 31.83 6.31
N LYS A 232 4.41 32.06 7.61
CA LYS A 232 5.24 33.16 8.11
C LYS A 232 6.74 32.92 7.92
N SER A 233 7.21 31.69 8.17
CA SER A 233 8.64 31.33 7.97
C SER A 233 9.05 31.26 6.50
N GLY A 234 8.12 30.97 5.59
CA GLY A 234 8.38 30.96 4.13
C GLY A 234 8.41 32.36 3.49
N LYS A 235 8.02 33.43 4.21
CA LYS A 235 8.08 34.82 3.72
C LYS A 235 9.34 35.60 4.16
N GLU A 236 10.17 35.04 5.02
CA GLU A 236 11.40 35.67 5.48
C GLU A 236 12.64 35.33 4.64
N PHE A 237 12.52 34.56 3.57
CA PHE A 237 13.67 34.18 2.72
C PHE A 237 13.65 34.81 1.31
N ASP A 238 12.78 35.78 1.03
CA ASP A 238 12.82 36.62 -0.17
C ASP A 238 13.21 38.06 0.19
N LEU A 239 14.44 38.25 0.61
CA LEU A 239 15.16 39.56 0.58
C LEU A 239 16.65 39.31 0.45
#